data_e88d7861cbf07b04670297f0a958c7f3
#
_entry.id   e88d7861cbf07b04670297f0a958c7f3
#
_cell.length_a   1.000
_cell.length_b   1.000
_cell.length_c   1.000
_cell.angle_alpha   90.00
_cell.angle_beta   90.00
_cell.angle_gamma   90.00
#
_symmetry.space_group_name_H-M   'P 1'
#
loop_
_entity.id
_entity.type
_entity.pdbx_description
1 polymer ?
#
loop_
_entity_poly.entity_id
_entity_poly.type
_entity_poly.pdbx_seq_one_letter_code
_entity_poly.pdbx_strand_id
1 'polypeptide(L)'
;MFFAFTVTGYFAAAGGLYWFYRLRRTSRFALSKAERTPAAIWSNIRNDVFLSVLSSGIFAVCSALMVSAFEQGHTRLYLESDRYGYAYIAFSLVLVILLQDAYFYFTHRLAHHPKCYKWLHQGHHHFKDPTPWTAFSFDPAEAMIQAIYLMGAVLIIPMHFSVLCAVVLVMTLGALIHHFGFRLFEDSAFGKWLGSWMVGPLHHWMHHRKYTAHYSLYFTFWDKVMGTQQKGYEEMLDKIAARKGGGIIALENSKEINNSQSGAQLGAQSGTQSGTVVSLPLSVRLPVKKAS
;
A
#
# COMPACT_ATOMS: atom_id res chain seq x y z
N MET A 1 15.82 21.22 7.78
CA MET A 1 16.20 20.06 8.61
C MET A 1 15.31 18.86 8.37
N PHE A 2 13.99 18.91 8.62
CA PHE A 2 13.05 17.77 8.43
C PHE A 2 13.13 17.12 7.05
N PHE A 3 13.07 17.91 5.97
CA PHE A 3 13.14 17.39 4.60
C PHE A 3 14.41 16.58 4.35
N ALA A 4 15.57 17.10 4.72
CA ALA A 4 16.84 16.39 4.56
C ALA A 4 16.87 15.07 5.36
N PHE A 5 16.33 15.08 6.58
CA PHE A 5 16.25 13.89 7.42
C PHE A 5 15.35 12.82 6.80
N THR A 6 14.13 13.18 6.36
CA THR A 6 13.19 12.23 5.76
C THR A 6 13.71 11.66 4.45
N VAL A 7 14.29 12.50 3.59
CA VAL A 7 14.86 12.05 2.30
C VAL A 7 16.07 11.14 2.53
N THR A 8 17.00 11.52 3.42
CA THR A 8 18.15 10.66 3.72
C THR A 8 17.73 9.32 4.32
N GLY A 9 16.79 9.35 5.28
CA GLY A 9 16.22 8.13 5.86
C GLY A 9 15.56 7.23 4.81
N TYR A 10 14.80 7.82 3.89
CA TYR A 10 14.19 7.09 2.78
C TYR A 10 15.26 6.40 1.90
N PHE A 11 16.26 7.13 1.43
CA PHE A 11 17.30 6.54 0.57
C PHE A 11 18.08 5.45 1.30
N ALA A 12 18.41 5.63 2.58
CA ALA A 12 19.09 4.62 3.38
C ALA A 12 18.23 3.36 3.56
N ALA A 13 16.99 3.51 3.98
CA ALA A 13 16.09 2.39 4.28
C ALA A 13 15.60 1.67 3.01
N ALA A 14 14.99 2.40 2.07
CA ALA A 14 14.47 1.82 0.84
C ALA A 14 15.61 1.30 -0.06
N GLY A 15 16.73 2.04 -0.16
CA GLY A 15 17.89 1.62 -0.93
C GLY A 15 18.57 0.37 -0.36
N GLY A 16 18.75 0.31 0.96
CA GLY A 16 19.32 -0.86 1.64
C GLY A 16 18.44 -2.10 1.49
N LEU A 17 17.13 -1.96 1.71
CA LEU A 17 16.17 -3.05 1.50
C LEU A 17 16.07 -3.47 0.03
N TYR A 18 16.13 -2.52 -0.91
CA TYR A 18 16.12 -2.83 -2.33
C TYR A 18 17.38 -3.56 -2.78
N TRP A 19 18.55 -3.20 -2.24
CA TRP A 19 19.79 -3.93 -2.47
C TRP A 19 19.68 -5.38 -1.99
N PHE A 20 19.17 -5.60 -0.78
CA PHE A 20 18.87 -6.94 -0.26
C PHE A 20 17.83 -7.67 -1.13
N TYR A 21 16.76 -7.01 -1.56
CA TYR A 21 15.75 -7.55 -2.48
C TYR A 21 16.40 -8.05 -3.78
N ARG A 22 17.29 -7.26 -4.39
CA ARG A 22 17.99 -7.66 -5.62
C ARG A 22 18.84 -8.91 -5.45
N LEU A 23 19.56 -9.02 -4.33
CA LEU A 23 20.36 -10.21 -4.01
C LEU A 23 19.53 -11.46 -3.82
N ARG A 24 18.29 -11.33 -3.38
CA ARG A 24 17.41 -12.44 -3.01
C ARG A 24 16.19 -12.63 -3.92
N ARG A 25 16.06 -11.89 -5.02
CA ARG A 25 14.89 -11.93 -5.90
C ARG A 25 14.58 -13.31 -6.49
N THR A 26 15.55 -14.18 -6.59
CA THR A 26 15.40 -15.59 -7.03
C THR A 26 15.05 -16.53 -5.88
N SER A 27 14.99 -16.01 -4.65
CA SER A 27 14.61 -16.79 -3.47
C SER A 27 13.18 -17.32 -3.60
N ARG A 28 12.94 -18.49 -2.98
CA ARG A 28 11.60 -19.07 -2.84
C ARG A 28 10.60 -18.19 -2.08
N PHE A 29 11.08 -17.22 -1.31
CA PHE A 29 10.27 -16.30 -0.54
C PHE A 29 9.85 -15.06 -1.33
N ALA A 30 10.43 -14.81 -2.51
CA ALA A 30 10.06 -13.65 -3.33
C ALA A 30 8.60 -13.75 -3.80
N LEU A 31 7.86 -12.64 -3.65
CA LEU A 31 6.45 -12.57 -4.03
C LEU A 31 6.24 -12.49 -5.54
N SER A 32 7.18 -11.85 -6.25
CA SER A 32 7.14 -11.77 -7.71
C SER A 32 8.44 -12.31 -8.32
N LYS A 33 8.30 -13.10 -9.36
CA LYS A 33 9.40 -13.59 -10.21
C LYS A 33 9.33 -13.06 -11.64
N ALA A 34 8.46 -12.09 -11.88
CA ALA A 34 8.32 -11.50 -13.20
C ALA A 34 9.67 -10.98 -13.70
N GLU A 35 10.09 -11.48 -14.86
CA GLU A 35 11.23 -10.94 -15.56
C GLU A 35 10.86 -9.56 -16.11
N ARG A 36 11.68 -8.57 -15.80
CA ARG A 36 11.49 -7.20 -16.26
C ARG A 36 12.74 -6.75 -17.00
N THR A 37 12.53 -5.99 -18.05
CA THR A 37 13.65 -5.34 -18.73
C THR A 37 14.31 -4.31 -17.79
N PRO A 38 15.64 -4.11 -17.87
CA PRO A 38 16.32 -3.07 -17.09
C PRO A 38 15.67 -1.69 -17.25
N ALA A 39 15.21 -1.34 -18.44
CA ALA A 39 14.53 -0.07 -18.72
C ALA A 39 13.22 0.07 -17.91
N ALA A 40 12.40 -0.98 -17.85
CA ALA A 40 11.17 -0.98 -17.07
C ALA A 40 11.48 -0.84 -15.56
N ILE A 41 12.51 -1.53 -15.04
CA ILE A 41 12.93 -1.41 -13.64
C ILE A 41 13.35 0.03 -13.32
N TRP A 42 14.16 0.66 -14.18
CA TRP A 42 14.61 2.04 -13.97
C TRP A 42 13.49 3.05 -14.06
N SER A 43 12.54 2.87 -14.98
CA SER A 43 11.36 3.72 -15.08
C SER A 43 10.55 3.70 -13.78
N ASN A 44 10.37 2.51 -13.18
CA ASN A 44 9.66 2.34 -11.91
C ASN A 44 10.36 3.05 -10.78
N ILE A 45 11.65 2.73 -10.56
CA ILE A 45 12.43 3.32 -9.47
C ILE A 45 12.45 4.84 -9.59
N ARG A 46 12.60 5.38 -10.80
CA ARG A 46 12.59 6.84 -11.00
C ARG A 46 11.27 7.47 -10.61
N ASN A 47 10.13 6.86 -10.96
CA ASN A 47 8.81 7.33 -10.57
C ASN A 47 8.64 7.25 -9.04
N ASP A 48 8.98 6.11 -8.44
CA ASP A 48 8.88 5.90 -7.00
C ASP A 48 9.75 6.89 -6.22
N VAL A 49 10.98 7.11 -6.65
CA VAL A 49 11.88 8.09 -6.04
C VAL A 49 11.35 9.52 -6.17
N PHE A 50 10.86 9.89 -7.37
CA PHE A 50 10.27 11.21 -7.59
C PHE A 50 9.09 11.47 -6.65
N LEU A 51 8.12 10.56 -6.58
CA LEU A 51 6.96 10.70 -5.69
C LEU A 51 7.37 10.67 -4.21
N SER A 52 8.34 9.84 -3.83
CA SER A 52 8.83 9.76 -2.45
C SER A 52 9.53 11.05 -1.99
N VAL A 53 10.30 11.68 -2.87
CA VAL A 53 10.92 12.98 -2.57
C VAL A 53 9.85 14.07 -2.45
N LEU A 54 8.85 14.07 -3.33
CA LEU A 54 7.74 15.02 -3.28
C LEU A 54 6.90 14.83 -2.00
N SER A 55 6.55 13.60 -1.65
CA SER A 55 5.87 13.25 -0.39
C SER A 55 6.67 13.66 0.84
N SER A 56 7.99 13.46 0.81
CA SER A 56 8.89 13.92 1.89
C SER A 56 8.84 15.42 2.07
N GLY A 57 8.70 16.20 0.99
CA GLY A 57 8.49 17.64 1.04
C GLY A 57 7.19 18.02 1.76
N ILE A 58 6.09 17.35 1.41
CA ILE A 58 4.78 17.54 2.05
C ILE A 58 4.86 17.20 3.54
N PHE A 59 5.40 16.04 3.88
CA PHE A 59 5.58 15.62 5.28
C PHE A 59 6.48 16.58 6.08
N ALA A 60 7.52 17.10 5.46
CA ALA A 60 8.41 18.08 6.11
C ALA A 60 7.70 19.40 6.42
N VAL A 61 6.86 19.91 5.50
CA VAL A 61 6.04 21.10 5.74
C VAL A 61 5.03 20.82 6.86
N CYS A 62 4.30 19.72 6.80
CA CYS A 62 3.35 19.34 7.85
C CYS A 62 4.02 19.16 9.22
N SER A 63 5.22 18.56 9.25
CA SER A 63 6.00 18.43 10.49
C SER A 63 6.43 19.79 11.05
N ALA A 64 6.85 20.72 10.19
CA ALA A 64 7.20 22.08 10.61
C ALA A 64 5.99 22.82 11.18
N LEU A 65 4.82 22.67 10.56
CA LEU A 65 3.57 23.25 11.07
C LEU A 65 3.17 22.62 12.43
N MET A 66 3.33 21.31 12.60
CA MET A 66 3.07 20.65 13.89
C MET A 66 4.01 21.14 14.99
N VAL A 67 5.31 21.31 14.69
CA VAL A 67 6.27 21.85 15.67
C VAL A 67 5.91 23.29 16.02
N SER A 68 5.61 24.14 15.04
CA SER A 68 5.17 25.51 15.29
C SER A 68 3.89 25.57 16.14
N ALA A 69 2.91 24.72 15.87
CA ALA A 69 1.69 24.63 16.66
C ALA A 69 1.98 24.14 18.10
N PHE A 70 2.94 23.21 18.28
CA PHE A 70 3.38 22.76 19.60
C PHE A 70 4.03 23.91 20.38
N GLU A 71 4.98 24.62 19.78
CA GLU A 71 5.68 25.77 20.40
C GLU A 71 4.71 26.88 20.81
N GLN A 72 3.63 27.07 20.08
CA GLN A 72 2.55 28.03 20.38
C GLN A 72 1.51 27.50 21.39
N GLY A 73 1.65 26.27 21.89
CA GLY A 73 0.71 25.67 22.80
C GLY A 73 -0.64 25.26 22.20
N HIS A 74 -0.73 25.16 20.87
CA HIS A 74 -1.96 24.79 20.17
C HIS A 74 -2.18 23.28 20.04
N THR A 75 -1.22 22.45 20.48
CA THR A 75 -1.35 20.99 20.45
C THR A 75 -1.64 20.42 21.82
N ARG A 76 -2.03 19.16 21.86
CA ARG A 76 -2.18 18.36 23.07
C ARG A 76 -0.96 17.48 23.37
N LEU A 77 0.15 17.71 22.68
CA LEU A 77 1.42 17.04 22.95
C LEU A 77 1.98 17.52 24.30
N TYR A 78 2.59 16.58 25.03
CA TYR A 78 3.25 16.88 26.29
C TYR A 78 4.57 16.12 26.42
N LEU A 79 5.49 16.60 27.26
CA LEU A 79 6.84 16.05 27.45
C LEU A 79 7.01 15.35 28.80
N GLU A 80 6.19 15.70 29.78
CA GLU A 80 6.27 15.18 31.15
C GLU A 80 5.58 13.82 31.22
N SER A 81 6.36 12.74 31.49
CA SER A 81 5.85 11.36 31.50
C SER A 81 4.90 11.06 32.67
N ASP A 82 4.96 11.85 33.73
CA ASP A 82 4.11 11.76 34.93
C ASP A 82 2.76 12.49 34.78
N ARG A 83 2.60 13.35 33.78
CA ARG A 83 1.39 14.19 33.57
C ARG A 83 0.08 13.37 33.54
N TYR A 84 0.09 12.22 32.85
CA TYR A 84 -1.05 11.29 32.80
C TYR A 84 -0.62 9.86 33.21
N GLY A 85 0.65 9.64 33.53
CA GLY A 85 1.24 8.37 33.88
C GLY A 85 1.48 7.41 32.71
N TYR A 86 2.31 6.38 32.96
CA TYR A 86 2.74 5.44 31.93
C TYR A 86 1.61 4.60 31.33
N ALA A 87 0.58 4.28 32.10
CA ALA A 87 -0.60 3.55 31.61
C ALA A 87 -1.32 4.33 30.51
N TYR A 88 -1.42 5.66 30.65
CA TYR A 88 -2.03 6.51 29.63
C TYR A 88 -1.13 6.64 28.39
N ILE A 89 0.19 6.67 28.56
CA ILE A 89 1.13 6.64 27.43
C ILE A 89 0.91 5.38 26.58
N ALA A 90 0.82 4.21 27.21
CA ALA A 90 0.54 2.96 26.51
C ALA A 90 -0.87 2.95 25.88
N PHE A 91 -1.88 3.42 26.59
CA PHE A 91 -3.25 3.53 26.08
C PHE A 91 -3.33 4.46 24.87
N SER A 92 -2.73 5.65 24.94
CA SER A 92 -2.76 6.62 23.84
C SER A 92 -2.02 6.12 22.60
N LEU A 93 -0.93 5.35 22.76
CA LEU A 93 -0.26 4.69 21.64
C LEU A 93 -1.19 3.70 20.92
N VAL A 94 -1.83 2.81 21.66
CA VAL A 94 -2.77 1.83 21.09
C VAL A 94 -3.96 2.54 20.44
N LEU A 95 -4.53 3.54 21.11
CA LEU A 95 -5.66 4.33 20.58
C LEU A 95 -5.30 4.99 19.25
N VAL A 96 -4.16 5.67 19.18
CA VAL A 96 -3.74 6.36 17.95
C VAL A 96 -3.49 5.37 16.81
N ILE A 97 -2.87 4.21 17.07
CA ILE A 97 -2.66 3.17 16.04
C ILE A 97 -4.00 2.62 15.54
N LEU A 98 -4.95 2.32 16.43
CA LEU A 98 -6.26 1.80 16.02
C LEU A 98 -7.08 2.82 15.23
N LEU A 99 -7.05 4.09 15.63
CA LEU A 99 -7.70 5.16 14.89
C LEU A 99 -7.05 5.39 13.54
N GLN A 100 -5.71 5.26 13.46
CA GLN A 100 -4.98 5.35 12.20
C GLN A 100 -5.34 4.23 11.24
N ASP A 101 -5.43 3.00 11.74
CA ASP A 101 -5.82 1.82 10.95
C ASP A 101 -7.22 2.02 10.34
N ALA A 102 -8.17 2.50 11.14
CA ALA A 102 -9.51 2.85 10.66
C ALA A 102 -9.48 4.00 9.63
N TYR A 103 -8.82 5.11 9.96
CA TYR A 103 -8.70 6.26 9.06
C TYR A 103 -8.09 5.87 7.72
N PHE A 104 -6.99 5.14 7.75
CA PHE A 104 -6.30 4.66 6.55
C PHE A 104 -7.23 3.76 5.72
N TYR A 105 -7.89 2.78 6.32
CA TYR A 105 -8.79 1.89 5.60
C TYR A 105 -9.83 2.67 4.78
N PHE A 106 -10.53 3.61 5.39
CA PHE A 106 -11.59 4.36 4.71
C PHE A 106 -11.04 5.33 3.67
N THR A 107 -9.95 6.03 3.95
CA THR A 107 -9.33 6.95 2.99
C THR A 107 -8.68 6.21 1.83
N HIS A 108 -8.03 5.08 2.07
CA HIS A 108 -7.42 4.23 1.06
C HIS A 108 -8.48 3.60 0.15
N ARG A 109 -9.56 3.07 0.73
CA ARG A 109 -10.70 2.58 -0.06
C ARG A 109 -11.33 3.68 -0.90
N LEU A 110 -11.45 4.90 -0.37
CA LEU A 110 -11.91 6.07 -1.13
C LEU A 110 -10.92 6.43 -2.26
N ALA A 111 -9.62 6.36 -2.01
CA ALA A 111 -8.60 6.61 -3.02
C ALA A 111 -8.69 5.64 -4.21
N HIS A 112 -9.17 4.42 -3.98
CA HIS A 112 -9.48 3.43 -5.02
C HIS A 112 -10.82 3.64 -5.74
N HIS A 113 -11.65 4.61 -5.30
CA HIS A 113 -12.87 4.91 -6.02
C HIS A 113 -12.55 5.47 -7.42
N PRO A 114 -13.24 5.04 -8.51
CA PRO A 114 -12.88 5.41 -9.89
C PRO A 114 -12.74 6.93 -10.14
N LYS A 115 -13.53 7.76 -9.43
CA LYS A 115 -13.47 9.23 -9.54
C LYS A 115 -12.26 9.84 -8.84
N CYS A 116 -11.68 9.14 -7.85
CA CYS A 116 -10.60 9.64 -7.00
C CYS A 116 -9.23 9.06 -7.38
N TYR A 117 -9.21 7.81 -7.87
CA TYR A 117 -8.01 7.00 -8.09
C TYR A 117 -6.91 7.74 -8.86
N LYS A 118 -7.28 8.39 -9.96
CA LYS A 118 -6.33 9.12 -10.81
C LYS A 118 -5.54 10.21 -10.06
N TRP A 119 -6.15 10.82 -9.06
CA TRP A 119 -5.60 11.98 -8.35
C TRP A 119 -5.01 11.64 -7.00
N LEU A 120 -5.48 10.54 -6.40
CA LEU A 120 -5.10 10.17 -5.04
C LEU A 120 -4.13 9.00 -4.95
N HIS A 121 -4.11 8.07 -5.96
CA HIS A 121 -3.45 6.78 -5.71
C HIS A 121 -2.88 6.09 -6.95
N GLN A 122 -3.02 6.69 -8.13
CA GLN A 122 -2.54 6.10 -9.39
C GLN A 122 -1.02 6.05 -9.44
N GLY A 123 -0.34 7.05 -8.91
CA GLY A 123 1.12 7.11 -8.88
C GLY A 123 1.70 6.02 -7.98
N HIS A 124 1.10 5.78 -6.82
CA HIS A 124 1.47 4.69 -5.92
C HIS A 124 1.31 3.31 -6.58
N HIS A 125 0.20 3.11 -7.29
CA HIS A 125 -0.08 1.88 -8.03
C HIS A 125 0.50 1.84 -9.45
N HIS A 126 1.47 2.67 -9.77
CA HIS A 126 2.09 2.70 -11.09
C HIS A 126 2.59 1.32 -11.54
N PHE A 127 3.00 0.48 -10.61
CA PHE A 127 3.40 -0.91 -10.85
C PHE A 127 2.69 -1.91 -9.95
N LYS A 128 2.34 -3.07 -10.57
CA LYS A 128 1.67 -4.19 -9.90
C LYS A 128 2.55 -4.97 -8.93
N ASP A 129 3.87 -4.84 -9.05
CA ASP A 129 4.83 -5.53 -8.19
C ASP A 129 5.68 -4.46 -7.48
N PRO A 130 5.23 -3.95 -6.34
CA PRO A 130 5.94 -2.91 -5.60
C PRO A 130 7.32 -3.39 -5.15
N THR A 131 8.19 -2.44 -4.92
CA THR A 131 9.54 -2.64 -4.39
C THR A 131 9.73 -1.79 -3.14
N PRO A 132 10.79 -1.97 -2.35
CA PRO A 132 11.05 -1.08 -1.22
C PRO A 132 11.06 0.42 -1.57
N TRP A 133 11.35 0.79 -2.81
CA TRP A 133 11.27 2.18 -3.27
C TRP A 133 9.84 2.72 -3.29
N THR A 134 8.84 1.84 -3.43
CA THR A 134 7.43 2.21 -3.46
C THR A 134 6.88 2.60 -2.07
N ALA A 135 7.59 2.28 -0.99
CA ALA A 135 7.12 2.44 0.40
C ALA A 135 6.65 3.86 0.76
N PHE A 136 7.24 4.90 0.15
CA PHE A 136 6.89 6.30 0.38
C PHE A 136 6.45 7.02 -0.90
N SER A 137 6.20 6.28 -1.97
CA SER A 137 5.78 6.78 -3.28
C SER A 137 4.30 7.12 -3.29
N PHE A 138 3.91 8.19 -2.56
CA PHE A 138 2.52 8.65 -2.52
C PHE A 138 2.25 9.74 -3.54
N ASP A 139 1.06 9.74 -4.12
CA ASP A 139 0.57 10.91 -4.82
C ASP A 139 0.44 12.11 -3.86
N PRO A 140 0.65 13.36 -4.30
CA PRO A 140 0.67 14.52 -3.40
C PRO A 140 -0.58 14.67 -2.52
N ALA A 141 -1.75 14.41 -3.08
CA ALA A 141 -2.99 14.49 -2.35
C ALA A 141 -3.12 13.34 -1.33
N GLU A 142 -2.63 12.15 -1.64
CA GLU A 142 -2.55 11.03 -0.69
C GLU A 142 -1.59 11.35 0.46
N ALA A 143 -0.39 11.87 0.17
CA ALA A 143 0.57 12.28 1.19
C ALA A 143 -0.04 13.31 2.15
N MET A 144 -0.81 14.27 1.62
CA MET A 144 -1.53 15.25 2.44
C MET A 144 -2.60 14.60 3.32
N ILE A 145 -3.40 13.66 2.79
CA ILE A 145 -4.39 12.91 3.55
C ILE A 145 -3.72 12.15 4.69
N GLN A 146 -2.59 11.49 4.46
CA GLN A 146 -1.85 10.78 5.50
C GLN A 146 -1.32 11.76 6.58
N ALA A 147 -0.80 12.92 6.18
CA ALA A 147 -0.31 13.93 7.11
C ALA A 147 -1.43 14.53 7.97
N ILE A 148 -2.63 14.78 7.41
CA ILE A 148 -3.80 15.33 8.12
C ILE A 148 -4.18 14.44 9.31
N TYR A 149 -4.04 13.12 9.21
CA TYR A 149 -4.32 12.24 10.34
C TYR A 149 -3.45 12.59 11.56
N LEU A 150 -2.13 12.64 11.40
CA LEU A 150 -1.22 12.95 12.52
C LEU A 150 -1.41 14.38 13.03
N MET A 151 -1.61 15.35 12.13
CA MET A 151 -1.89 16.73 12.51
C MET A 151 -3.18 16.81 13.34
N GLY A 152 -4.24 16.14 12.94
CA GLY A 152 -5.49 16.06 13.69
C GLY A 152 -5.31 15.36 15.04
N ALA A 153 -4.58 14.24 15.07
CA ALA A 153 -4.33 13.48 16.28
C ALA A 153 -3.62 14.34 17.36
N VAL A 154 -2.56 15.07 16.99
CA VAL A 154 -1.82 15.92 17.96
C VAL A 154 -2.62 17.13 18.45
N LEU A 155 -3.63 17.57 17.71
CA LEU A 155 -4.52 18.66 18.11
C LEU A 155 -5.63 18.18 19.08
N ILE A 156 -6.06 16.92 18.96
CA ILE A 156 -7.24 16.41 19.64
C ILE A 156 -6.88 15.51 20.82
N ILE A 157 -5.90 14.61 20.65
CA ILE A 157 -5.57 13.56 21.61
C ILE A 157 -4.39 14.01 22.48
N PRO A 158 -4.54 14.10 23.80
CA PRO A 158 -3.38 14.27 24.67
C PRO A 158 -2.44 13.07 24.49
N MET A 159 -1.21 13.32 24.06
CA MET A 159 -0.23 12.25 23.88
C MET A 159 1.17 12.72 24.26
N HIS A 160 1.94 11.83 24.87
CA HIS A 160 3.34 12.07 25.14
C HIS A 160 4.12 12.11 23.82
N PHE A 161 5.16 12.93 23.74
CA PHE A 161 5.97 13.07 22.53
C PHE A 161 6.56 11.72 22.03
N SER A 162 6.90 10.82 22.96
CA SER A 162 7.36 9.47 22.60
C SER A 162 6.30 8.65 21.87
N VAL A 163 4.99 8.88 22.14
CA VAL A 163 3.90 8.22 21.40
C VAL A 163 3.89 8.68 19.96
N LEU A 164 4.02 9.99 19.71
CA LEU A 164 4.13 10.50 18.35
C LEU A 164 5.32 9.88 17.60
N CYS A 165 6.50 9.84 18.25
CA CYS A 165 7.69 9.21 17.68
C CYS A 165 7.46 7.71 17.39
N ALA A 166 6.83 6.98 18.32
CA ALA A 166 6.53 5.56 18.15
C ALA A 166 5.53 5.31 17.00
N VAL A 167 4.48 6.13 16.88
CA VAL A 167 3.52 6.06 15.77
C VAL A 167 4.22 6.30 14.42
N VAL A 168 5.03 7.35 14.31
CA VAL A 168 5.80 7.63 13.08
C VAL A 168 6.75 6.47 12.74
N LEU A 169 7.39 5.88 13.74
CA LEU A 169 8.25 4.71 13.55
C LEU A 169 7.44 3.50 13.05
N VAL A 170 6.29 3.20 13.65
CA VAL A 170 5.40 2.11 13.23
C VAL A 170 4.91 2.32 11.81
N MET A 171 4.50 3.55 11.44
CA MET A 171 4.12 3.91 10.06
C MET A 171 5.26 3.64 9.08
N THR A 172 6.45 4.10 9.41
CA THR A 172 7.64 3.97 8.55
C THR A 172 8.02 2.51 8.35
N LEU A 173 8.11 1.74 9.43
CA LEU A 173 8.43 0.31 9.37
C LEU A 173 7.33 -0.48 8.67
N GLY A 174 6.06 -0.17 8.94
CA GLY A 174 4.92 -0.78 8.26
C GLY A 174 5.00 -0.58 6.74
N ALA A 175 5.20 0.65 6.28
CA ALA A 175 5.33 0.95 4.85
C ALA A 175 6.49 0.18 4.19
N LEU A 176 7.64 0.10 4.84
CA LEU A 176 8.80 -0.66 4.35
C LEU A 176 8.53 -2.17 4.32
N ILE A 177 7.88 -2.71 5.35
CA ILE A 177 7.52 -4.14 5.44
C ILE A 177 6.51 -4.50 4.35
N HIS A 178 5.47 -3.71 4.15
CA HIS A 178 4.44 -3.96 3.15
C HIS A 178 5.01 -4.02 1.73
N HIS A 179 6.02 -3.20 1.43
CA HIS A 179 6.67 -3.13 0.12
C HIS A 179 7.97 -3.94 0.01
N PHE A 180 8.26 -4.80 1.00
CA PHE A 180 9.52 -5.53 1.04
C PHE A 180 9.68 -6.54 -0.11
N GLY A 181 8.58 -7.03 -0.68
CA GLY A 181 8.60 -7.93 -1.84
C GLY A 181 8.90 -9.40 -1.51
N PHE A 182 8.99 -9.76 -0.23
CA PHE A 182 9.18 -11.15 0.25
C PHE A 182 8.13 -11.51 1.29
N ARG A 183 7.80 -12.80 1.35
CA ARG A 183 7.08 -13.37 2.48
C ARG A 183 8.00 -13.39 3.70
N LEU A 184 7.52 -12.88 4.82
CA LEU A 184 8.35 -12.81 6.05
C LEU A 184 8.05 -13.95 7.02
N PHE A 185 6.79 -14.33 7.16
CA PHE A 185 6.34 -15.21 8.24
C PHE A 185 5.47 -16.37 7.77
N GLU A 186 4.87 -16.27 6.60
CA GLU A 186 3.76 -17.09 6.14
C GLU A 186 4.10 -18.58 5.95
N ASP A 187 5.39 -18.94 5.97
CA ASP A 187 5.86 -20.33 5.82
C ASP A 187 5.79 -21.14 7.13
N SER A 188 5.22 -20.58 8.19
CA SER A 188 5.05 -21.24 9.49
C SER A 188 3.62 -21.14 10.01
N ALA A 189 3.23 -22.02 10.92
CA ALA A 189 1.91 -21.96 11.57
C ALA A 189 1.70 -20.63 12.33
N PHE A 190 2.74 -20.15 13.02
CA PHE A 190 2.73 -18.86 13.67
C PHE A 190 2.58 -17.71 12.67
N GLY A 191 3.33 -17.75 11.58
CA GLY A 191 3.26 -16.74 10.55
C GLY A 191 1.95 -16.73 9.77
N LYS A 192 1.32 -17.89 9.57
CA LYS A 192 -0.05 -17.99 9.07
C LYS A 192 -1.02 -17.29 10.03
N TRP A 193 -0.96 -17.64 11.32
CA TRP A 193 -1.80 -17.00 12.34
C TRP A 193 -1.57 -15.48 12.35
N LEU A 194 -0.33 -15.02 12.33
CA LEU A 194 -0.01 -13.60 12.27
C LEU A 194 -0.56 -12.94 11.00
N GLY A 195 -0.36 -13.54 9.82
CA GLY A 195 -0.85 -13.03 8.54
C GLY A 195 -2.36 -13.05 8.39
N SER A 196 -3.09 -13.83 9.21
CA SER A 196 -4.54 -13.76 9.26
C SER A 196 -5.07 -12.54 10.03
N TRP A 197 -4.25 -11.94 10.91
CA TRP A 197 -4.64 -10.79 11.74
C TRP A 197 -3.94 -9.49 11.33
N MET A 198 -2.72 -9.58 10.86
CA MET A 198 -1.89 -8.43 10.50
C MET A 198 -1.67 -8.35 9.00
N VAL A 199 -1.63 -7.13 8.49
CA VAL A 199 -1.23 -6.85 7.11
C VAL A 199 0.27 -7.08 6.98
N GLY A 200 0.64 -7.99 6.07
CA GLY A 200 2.03 -8.29 5.75
C GLY A 200 2.33 -8.03 4.27
N PRO A 201 3.56 -8.30 3.83
CA PRO A 201 3.97 -8.08 2.43
C PRO A 201 3.09 -8.80 1.42
N LEU A 202 2.63 -10.04 1.73
CA LEU A 202 1.77 -10.81 0.85
C LEU A 202 0.40 -10.16 0.67
N HIS A 203 -0.23 -9.72 1.78
CA HIS A 203 -1.53 -9.06 1.78
C HIS A 203 -1.49 -7.79 0.93
N HIS A 204 -0.50 -6.93 1.15
CA HIS A 204 -0.34 -5.67 0.44
C HIS A 204 0.09 -5.87 -1.03
N TRP A 205 0.95 -6.86 -1.31
CA TRP A 205 1.30 -7.22 -2.69
C TRP A 205 0.07 -7.68 -3.49
N MET A 206 -0.84 -8.43 -2.87
CA MET A 206 -2.11 -8.81 -3.51
C MET A 206 -2.97 -7.58 -3.81
N HIS A 207 -2.98 -6.59 -2.90
CA HIS A 207 -3.64 -5.31 -3.12
C HIS A 207 -3.09 -4.60 -4.36
N HIS A 208 -1.78 -4.44 -4.50
CA HIS A 208 -1.16 -3.84 -5.69
C HIS A 208 -1.50 -4.56 -7.00
N ARG A 209 -1.81 -5.83 -6.94
CA ARG A 209 -2.18 -6.60 -8.14
C ARG A 209 -3.68 -6.53 -8.46
N LYS A 210 -4.53 -6.31 -7.49
CA LYS A 210 -5.98 -6.46 -7.66
C LYS A 210 -6.78 -5.17 -7.45
N TYR A 211 -6.25 -4.14 -6.87
CA TYR A 211 -6.83 -2.80 -6.63
C TYR A 211 -8.19 -2.73 -5.92
N THR A 212 -8.98 -3.81 -5.92
CA THR A 212 -10.36 -3.87 -5.42
C THR A 212 -10.50 -4.65 -4.12
N ALA A 213 -9.38 -4.98 -3.47
CA ALA A 213 -9.32 -5.77 -2.24
C ALA A 213 -8.11 -5.37 -1.39
N HIS A 214 -8.15 -5.73 -0.09
CA HIS A 214 -7.02 -5.57 0.82
C HIS A 214 -6.62 -4.10 1.06
N TYR A 215 -7.53 -3.29 1.61
CA TYR A 215 -7.30 -1.85 1.85
C TYR A 215 -6.72 -1.52 3.22
N SER A 216 -6.63 -2.48 4.14
CA SER A 216 -6.19 -2.28 5.53
C SER A 216 -4.71 -1.92 5.65
N LEU A 217 -4.34 -1.20 6.76
CA LEU A 217 -2.98 -0.75 7.02
C LEU A 217 -2.20 -1.72 7.91
N TYR A 218 -2.65 -1.91 9.16
CA TYR A 218 -1.94 -2.75 10.14
C TYR A 218 -2.65 -4.07 10.39
N PHE A 219 -3.99 -4.04 10.46
CA PHE A 219 -4.80 -5.19 10.83
C PHE A 219 -5.77 -5.55 9.71
N THR A 220 -5.92 -6.84 9.43
CA THR A 220 -6.87 -7.33 8.42
C THR A 220 -8.34 -7.17 8.85
N PHE A 221 -8.58 -6.62 10.04
CA PHE A 221 -9.89 -6.46 10.65
C PHE A 221 -10.89 -5.73 9.74
N TRP A 222 -10.51 -4.57 9.21
CA TRP A 222 -11.41 -3.79 8.36
C TRP A 222 -11.71 -4.49 7.04
N ASP A 223 -10.74 -5.15 6.44
CA ASP A 223 -10.98 -5.94 5.22
C ASP A 223 -11.95 -7.10 5.47
N LYS A 224 -11.87 -7.74 6.63
CA LYS A 224 -12.80 -8.82 7.02
C LYS A 224 -14.20 -8.28 7.27
N VAL A 225 -14.34 -7.26 8.11
CA VAL A 225 -15.64 -6.68 8.48
C VAL A 225 -16.36 -6.06 7.29
N MET A 226 -15.62 -5.39 6.41
CA MET A 226 -16.18 -4.71 5.24
C MET A 226 -16.26 -5.59 3.98
N GLY A 227 -15.85 -6.87 4.09
CA GLY A 227 -15.91 -7.83 2.98
C GLY A 227 -14.96 -7.52 1.82
N THR A 228 -13.86 -6.81 2.08
CA THR A 228 -12.86 -6.43 1.08
C THR A 228 -11.62 -7.31 1.11
N GLN A 229 -11.55 -8.31 1.99
CA GLN A 229 -10.53 -9.35 1.93
C GLN A 229 -10.78 -10.26 0.72
N GLN A 230 -9.76 -10.55 -0.07
CA GLN A 230 -9.90 -11.41 -1.25
C GLN A 230 -10.31 -12.82 -0.83
N LYS A 231 -11.33 -13.37 -1.50
CA LYS A 231 -11.72 -14.77 -1.34
C LYS A 231 -10.52 -15.68 -1.61
N GLY A 232 -10.32 -16.68 -0.75
CA GLY A 232 -9.20 -17.62 -0.86
C GLY A 232 -7.87 -17.13 -0.26
N TYR A 233 -7.81 -15.95 0.36
CA TYR A 233 -6.61 -15.47 1.04
C TYR A 233 -6.18 -16.40 2.17
N GLU A 234 -7.10 -16.79 3.05
CA GLU A 234 -6.83 -17.71 4.16
C GLU A 234 -6.39 -19.10 3.65
N GLU A 235 -7.05 -19.63 2.60
CA GLU A 235 -6.63 -20.89 1.97
C GLU A 235 -5.23 -20.79 1.36
N MET A 236 -4.85 -19.62 0.86
CA MET A 236 -3.52 -19.38 0.34
C MET A 236 -2.49 -19.37 1.47
N LEU A 237 -2.78 -18.74 2.61
CA LEU A 237 -1.94 -18.82 3.80
C LEU A 237 -1.78 -20.26 4.27
N ASP A 238 -2.85 -21.08 4.25
CA ASP A 238 -2.81 -22.50 4.56
C ASP A 238 -1.87 -23.29 3.64
N LYS A 239 -2.02 -23.07 2.34
CA LYS A 239 -1.16 -23.72 1.33
C LYS A 239 0.31 -23.33 1.47
N ILE A 240 0.59 -22.08 1.85
CA ILE A 240 1.95 -21.60 2.09
C ILE A 240 2.53 -22.27 3.34
N ALA A 241 1.80 -22.26 4.45
CA ALA A 241 2.25 -22.82 5.73
C ALA A 241 2.41 -24.36 5.70
N ALA A 242 1.56 -25.06 4.94
CA ALA A 242 1.61 -26.51 4.80
C ALA A 242 2.81 -27.01 3.96
N ARG A 243 3.42 -26.18 3.13
CA ARG A 243 4.56 -26.55 2.28
C ARG A 243 5.88 -26.59 3.06
N LYS A 244 6.09 -27.63 3.83
CA LYS A 244 7.40 -27.99 4.42
C LYS A 244 8.41 -28.23 3.29
N GLY A 245 9.14 -27.20 2.88
CA GLY A 245 10.19 -27.37 1.87
C GLY A 245 10.16 -26.41 0.68
N GLY A 246 9.42 -25.32 0.76
CA GLY A 246 9.62 -24.16 -0.09
C GLY A 246 9.43 -24.35 -1.60
N GLY A 247 8.37 -25.03 -1.97
CA GLY A 247 7.90 -24.99 -3.35
C GLY A 247 7.32 -23.62 -3.66
N ILE A 248 7.70 -23.04 -4.80
CA ILE A 248 7.18 -21.80 -5.34
C ILE A 248 5.68 -21.97 -5.54
N ILE A 249 4.86 -21.09 -4.92
CA ILE A 249 3.57 -20.83 -5.49
C ILE A 249 3.86 -19.94 -6.71
N ALA A 250 4.04 -20.55 -7.88
CA ALA A 250 3.71 -19.82 -9.07
C ALA A 250 2.22 -19.50 -8.90
N LEU A 251 1.88 -18.24 -8.74
CA LEU A 251 0.50 -17.76 -8.81
C LEU A 251 0.09 -17.82 -10.30
N GLU A 252 0.32 -18.98 -10.92
CA GLU A 252 0.03 -19.26 -12.34
C GLU A 252 -1.48 -19.31 -12.62
N ASN A 253 -2.32 -19.42 -11.60
CA ASN A 253 -3.76 -19.42 -11.77
C ASN A 253 -4.39 -18.02 -11.75
N SER A 254 -3.67 -17.00 -12.19
CA SER A 254 -4.31 -15.71 -12.53
C SER A 254 -5.39 -15.86 -13.63
N LYS A 255 -5.39 -16.94 -14.39
CA LYS A 255 -6.46 -17.25 -15.36
C LYS A 255 -7.76 -17.72 -14.69
N GLU A 256 -7.70 -18.51 -13.62
CA GLU A 256 -8.90 -18.94 -12.89
C GLU A 256 -9.54 -17.80 -12.08
N ILE A 257 -8.71 -16.91 -11.53
CA ILE A 257 -9.17 -15.74 -10.77
C ILE A 257 -9.85 -14.72 -11.71
N ASN A 258 -9.39 -14.58 -12.96
CA ASN A 258 -10.02 -13.70 -13.95
C ASN A 258 -11.30 -14.29 -14.56
N ASN A 259 -11.42 -15.61 -14.73
CA ASN A 259 -12.61 -16.23 -15.28
C ASN A 259 -13.82 -16.19 -14.35
N SER A 260 -13.62 -16.15 -13.03
CA SER A 260 -14.74 -16.00 -12.09
C SER A 260 -15.36 -14.60 -12.06
N GLN A 261 -14.68 -13.58 -12.62
CA GLN A 261 -15.21 -12.20 -12.69
C GLN A 261 -15.80 -11.85 -14.06
N SER A 262 -15.37 -12.48 -15.16
CA SER A 262 -16.01 -12.29 -16.46
C SER A 262 -17.43 -12.91 -16.52
N GLY A 263 -17.67 -13.98 -15.75
CA GLY A 263 -19.01 -14.57 -15.61
C GLY A 263 -20.02 -13.71 -14.84
N ALA A 264 -19.54 -12.88 -13.89
CA ALA A 264 -20.42 -12.03 -13.09
C ALA A 264 -20.77 -10.69 -13.79
N GLN A 265 -19.97 -10.22 -14.74
CA GLN A 265 -20.27 -9.01 -15.53
C GLN A 265 -21.13 -9.29 -16.76
N LEU A 266 -21.14 -10.52 -17.30
CA LEU A 266 -22.03 -10.90 -18.41
C LEU A 266 -23.47 -11.20 -17.97
N GLY A 267 -23.71 -11.48 -16.68
CA GLY A 267 -25.05 -11.70 -16.13
C GLY A 267 -25.84 -10.42 -15.84
N ALA A 268 -25.23 -9.25 -15.82
CA ALA A 268 -25.87 -7.97 -15.49
C ALA A 268 -26.29 -7.13 -16.72
N GLN A 269 -26.03 -7.60 -17.95
CA GLN A 269 -26.37 -6.87 -19.19
C GLN A 269 -27.36 -7.59 -20.11
N SER A 270 -27.98 -8.69 -19.69
CA SER A 270 -29.05 -9.32 -20.47
C SER A 270 -30.45 -8.93 -19.98
N GLY A 271 -30.77 -7.66 -20.10
CA GLY A 271 -32.14 -7.15 -19.91
C GLY A 271 -32.38 -5.99 -20.86
N THR A 272 -33.16 -6.27 -21.93
CA THR A 272 -33.79 -5.34 -22.89
C THR A 272 -32.84 -4.67 -23.91
N GLN A 273 -32.82 -5.14 -25.17
CA GLN A 273 -33.63 -4.59 -26.26
C GLN A 273 -33.43 -5.39 -27.55
N SER A 274 -34.57 -5.86 -28.07
CA SER A 274 -34.80 -6.29 -29.44
C SER A 274 -34.66 -5.09 -30.38
N GLY A 275 -33.86 -5.21 -31.45
CA GLY A 275 -33.75 -4.16 -32.45
C GLY A 275 -32.75 -4.50 -33.56
N THR A 276 -33.28 -5.16 -34.60
CA THR A 276 -32.96 -5.10 -36.03
C THR A 276 -31.50 -5.00 -36.49
N VAL A 277 -31.02 -6.07 -37.06
CA VAL A 277 -29.81 -6.20 -37.88
C VAL A 277 -29.96 -5.37 -39.15
N VAL A 278 -29.03 -4.43 -39.40
CA VAL A 278 -28.75 -3.89 -40.75
C VAL A 278 -27.25 -4.12 -41.01
N SER A 279 -27.00 -5.01 -41.94
CA SER A 279 -25.72 -5.28 -42.56
C SER A 279 -25.37 -4.22 -43.60
N LEU A 280 -24.19 -3.63 -43.55
CA LEU A 280 -23.57 -2.96 -44.71
C LEU A 280 -22.11 -3.36 -44.82
N PRO A 281 -21.65 -3.71 -46.03
CA PRO A 281 -20.24 -3.97 -46.30
C PRO A 281 -19.59 -2.70 -46.86
N LEU A 282 -18.30 -2.48 -46.60
CA LEU A 282 -17.40 -1.95 -47.65
C LEU A 282 -15.95 -1.82 -47.17
N SER A 283 -15.13 -2.50 -47.90
CA SER A 283 -13.69 -2.36 -47.99
C SER A 283 -13.26 -0.95 -48.42
N VAL A 284 -12.29 -0.36 -47.70
CA VAL A 284 -11.44 0.71 -48.26
C VAL A 284 -9.99 0.39 -47.98
N ARG A 285 -9.25 0.02 -49.03
CA ARG A 285 -7.78 -0.04 -49.08
C ARG A 285 -7.24 1.38 -49.17
N LEU A 286 -6.30 1.76 -48.34
CA LEU A 286 -5.48 2.94 -48.49
C LEU A 286 -4.09 2.54 -49.03
N PRO A 287 -3.46 3.33 -49.91
CA PRO A 287 -2.23 2.96 -50.58
C PRO A 287 -0.98 3.25 -49.74
N VAL A 288 -0.03 2.32 -49.83
CA VAL A 288 1.32 2.45 -49.29
C VAL A 288 2.13 3.39 -50.17
N LYS A 289 2.62 4.51 -49.61
CA LYS A 289 3.65 5.34 -50.25
C LYS A 289 5.04 4.77 -49.95
N LYS A 290 5.75 4.32 -50.98
CA LYS A 290 7.20 4.07 -50.94
C LYS A 290 7.92 5.44 -50.93
N ALA A 291 8.88 5.57 -50.02
CA ALA A 291 9.86 6.66 -50.05
C ALA A 291 11.09 6.18 -50.80
N SER A 292 11.50 7.00 -51.75
CA SER A 292 12.81 6.99 -52.38
C SER A 292 13.82 7.72 -51.50
#